data_b1d3c6988eada0863f6968c0555cd0e3
#
_entry.id   b1d3c6988eada0863f6968c0555cd0e3
#
_cell.length_a   1.000
_cell.length_b   1.000
_cell.length_c   1.000
_cell.angle_alpha   90.00
_cell.angle_beta   90.00
_cell.angle_gamma   90.00
#
_symmetry.space_group_name_H-M   'P 1'
#
loop_
_entity.id
_entity.type
_entity.pdbx_description
1 polymer ?
#
loop_
_entity_poly.entity_id
_entity_poly.type
_entity_poly.pdbx_seq_one_letter_code
_entity_poly.pdbx_strand_id
1 'polypeptide(L)'
;MTFSPGPEDRFIALSSWRLSWVALVLLALYATIVLSAALPLRLADPAWQLRLYNAVVNASAFPLVGLALLHLSSDLNPDSATLARRASFFSRLAVPIALGFLLLIPLQGYLLWQQSSNVATGLTNQLHRQDRTLASLRDALQKASSTAELQRRFTAIGGPRLGPAQQSLPLSQLRPQLNAVLEEANRTLQRRRAELRSADSLSLLGLGLRNGFACLALAIGFAALGQRRHGRVALLMEWQHGLTQLLAWRPWGRRRQTRGQSQELARFVDQLSRDADEKR
;
A
#
# COMPACT_ATOMS: atom_id res chain seq x y z
N MET A 1 -23.19 50.43 -19.66
CA MET A 1 -21.90 50.30 -20.37
C MET A 1 -21.60 48.82 -20.51
N THR A 2 -21.84 48.26 -21.69
CA THR A 2 -21.56 46.85 -21.99
C THR A 2 -20.06 46.72 -22.35
N PHE A 3 -19.27 46.25 -21.43
CA PHE A 3 -17.87 45.94 -21.67
C PHE A 3 -17.82 44.79 -22.71
N SER A 4 -17.37 45.08 -23.92
CA SER A 4 -17.06 44.04 -24.90
C SER A 4 -15.77 43.35 -24.45
N PRO A 5 -15.77 42.01 -24.18
CA PRO A 5 -14.59 41.28 -23.75
C PRO A 5 -13.52 41.34 -24.85
N GLY A 6 -12.29 41.68 -24.46
CA GLY A 6 -11.13 41.75 -25.35
C GLY A 6 -10.80 40.38 -25.97
N PRO A 7 -9.97 40.33 -27.02
CA PRO A 7 -9.57 39.08 -27.66
C PRO A 7 -8.82 38.16 -26.68
N GLU A 8 -8.10 38.72 -25.73
CA GLU A 8 -7.38 37.96 -24.67
C GLU A 8 -8.36 37.27 -23.71
N ASP A 9 -9.44 37.93 -23.29
CA ASP A 9 -10.44 37.35 -22.40
C ASP A 9 -11.16 36.16 -23.06
N ARG A 10 -11.40 36.23 -24.36
CA ARG A 10 -12.00 35.11 -25.12
C ARG A 10 -11.07 33.92 -25.21
N PHE A 11 -9.74 34.13 -25.38
CA PHE A 11 -8.76 33.06 -25.43
C PHE A 11 -8.64 32.34 -24.07
N ILE A 12 -8.61 33.10 -22.98
CA ILE A 12 -8.60 32.56 -21.62
C ILE A 12 -9.87 31.74 -21.32
N ALA A 13 -11.03 32.28 -21.73
CA ALA A 13 -12.30 31.57 -21.54
C ALA A 13 -12.37 30.24 -22.31
N LEU A 14 -11.87 30.22 -23.56
CA LEU A 14 -11.81 28.98 -24.35
C LEU A 14 -10.83 27.97 -23.80
N SER A 15 -9.66 28.38 -23.30
CA SER A 15 -8.65 27.50 -22.71
C SER A 15 -9.14 26.90 -21.40
N SER A 16 -9.80 27.67 -20.55
CA SER A 16 -10.38 27.16 -19.28
C SER A 16 -11.45 26.09 -19.53
N TRP A 17 -12.30 26.27 -20.54
CA TRP A 17 -13.29 25.25 -20.93
C TRP A 17 -12.66 23.95 -21.42
N ARG A 18 -11.62 24.03 -22.25
CA ARG A 18 -10.87 22.86 -22.73
C ARG A 18 -10.22 22.11 -21.57
N LEU A 19 -9.59 22.82 -20.64
CA LEU A 19 -9.00 22.21 -19.43
C LEU A 19 -10.04 21.48 -18.59
N SER A 20 -11.23 22.05 -18.42
CA SER A 20 -12.32 21.41 -17.69
C SER A 20 -12.79 20.10 -18.36
N TRP A 21 -12.85 20.06 -19.71
CA TRP A 21 -13.19 18.83 -20.42
C TRP A 21 -12.12 17.76 -20.30
N VAL A 22 -10.84 18.11 -20.43
CA VAL A 22 -9.71 17.19 -20.22
C VAL A 22 -9.77 16.59 -18.80
N ALA A 23 -10.04 17.42 -17.81
CA ALA A 23 -10.20 16.98 -16.44
C ALA A 23 -11.33 15.96 -16.28
N LEU A 24 -12.49 16.20 -16.88
CA LEU A 24 -13.62 15.27 -16.84
C LEU A 24 -13.30 13.94 -17.55
N VAL A 25 -12.58 13.97 -18.65
CA VAL A 25 -12.12 12.76 -19.36
C VAL A 25 -11.18 11.94 -18.49
N LEU A 26 -10.23 12.58 -17.79
CA LEU A 26 -9.34 11.89 -16.85
C LEU A 26 -10.10 11.24 -15.69
N LEU A 27 -11.09 11.93 -15.14
CA LEU A 27 -11.96 11.37 -14.10
C LEU A 27 -12.81 10.20 -14.60
N ALA A 28 -13.35 10.30 -15.82
CA ALA A 28 -14.11 9.22 -16.45
C ALA A 28 -13.22 8.00 -16.76
N LEU A 29 -11.99 8.22 -17.23
CA LEU A 29 -11.01 7.18 -17.48
C LEU A 29 -10.69 6.42 -16.18
N TYR A 30 -10.44 7.14 -15.09
CA TYR A 30 -10.24 6.54 -13.78
C TYR A 30 -11.43 5.68 -13.35
N ALA A 31 -12.64 6.23 -13.45
CA ALA A 31 -13.87 5.50 -13.10
C ALA A 31 -14.01 4.21 -13.93
N THR A 32 -13.69 4.28 -15.23
CA THR A 32 -13.72 3.10 -16.12
C THR A 32 -12.72 2.04 -15.70
N ILE A 33 -11.47 2.43 -15.37
CA ILE A 33 -10.42 1.50 -14.91
C ILE A 33 -10.85 0.83 -13.61
N VAL A 34 -11.32 1.59 -12.63
CA VAL A 34 -11.76 1.05 -11.33
C VAL A 34 -12.97 0.15 -11.49
N LEU A 35 -13.96 0.56 -12.29
CA LEU A 35 -15.17 -0.23 -12.53
C LEU A 35 -14.85 -1.54 -13.26
N SER A 36 -13.96 -1.51 -14.25
CA SER A 36 -13.53 -2.72 -14.96
C SER A 36 -12.79 -3.70 -14.03
N ALA A 37 -11.98 -3.19 -13.11
CA ALA A 37 -11.30 -4.02 -12.11
C ALA A 37 -12.27 -4.56 -11.03
N ALA A 38 -13.32 -3.83 -10.73
CA ALA A 38 -14.36 -4.23 -9.79
C ALA A 38 -15.25 -5.37 -10.33
N LEU A 39 -15.38 -5.51 -11.64
CA LEU A 39 -16.17 -6.55 -12.26
C LEU A 39 -15.33 -7.82 -12.57
N PRO A 40 -15.84 -9.04 -12.34
CA PRO A 40 -17.03 -9.39 -11.57
C PRO A 40 -16.83 -9.19 -10.05
N LEU A 41 -17.89 -8.79 -9.35
CA LEU A 41 -17.86 -8.56 -7.90
C LEU A 41 -17.64 -9.88 -7.14
N ARG A 42 -16.48 -10.04 -6.52
CA ARG A 42 -16.09 -11.18 -5.68
C ARG A 42 -15.53 -10.72 -4.34
N LEU A 43 -16.36 -10.08 -3.53
CA LEU A 43 -15.95 -9.42 -2.29
C LEU A 43 -15.19 -10.32 -1.31
N ALA A 44 -15.48 -11.63 -1.32
CA ALA A 44 -14.81 -12.60 -0.45
C ALA A 44 -13.48 -13.15 -1.02
N ASP A 45 -13.12 -12.81 -2.28
CA ASP A 45 -11.89 -13.30 -2.91
C ASP A 45 -10.73 -12.33 -2.68
N PRO A 46 -9.69 -12.73 -1.93
CA PRO A 46 -8.53 -11.88 -1.67
C PRO A 46 -7.79 -11.42 -2.94
N ALA A 47 -7.78 -12.27 -3.98
CA ALA A 47 -7.15 -11.94 -5.26
C ALA A 47 -7.91 -10.83 -6.00
N TRP A 48 -9.24 -10.83 -5.91
CA TRP A 48 -10.08 -9.76 -6.44
C TRP A 48 -9.87 -8.46 -5.66
N GLN A 49 -9.84 -8.51 -4.33
CA GLN A 49 -9.59 -7.36 -3.48
C GLN A 49 -8.25 -6.69 -3.79
N LEU A 50 -7.19 -7.50 -3.96
CA LEU A 50 -5.86 -7.00 -4.31
C LEU A 50 -5.81 -6.39 -5.71
N ARG A 51 -6.52 -6.99 -6.69
CA ARG A 51 -6.63 -6.44 -8.04
C ARG A 51 -7.34 -5.08 -8.03
N LEU A 52 -8.46 -4.97 -7.31
CA LEU A 52 -9.19 -3.72 -7.15
C LEU A 52 -8.32 -2.65 -6.46
N TYR A 53 -7.65 -3.03 -5.37
CA TYR A 53 -6.70 -2.16 -4.67
C TYR A 53 -5.63 -1.60 -5.62
N ASN A 54 -4.97 -2.48 -6.38
CA ASN A 54 -3.94 -2.09 -7.33
C ASN A 54 -4.49 -1.16 -8.43
N ALA A 55 -5.69 -1.42 -8.95
CA ALA A 55 -6.34 -0.56 -9.94
C ALA A 55 -6.61 0.84 -9.38
N VAL A 56 -7.15 0.93 -8.15
CA VAL A 56 -7.43 2.19 -7.46
C VAL A 56 -6.15 2.99 -7.23
N VAL A 57 -5.09 2.36 -6.71
CA VAL A 57 -3.84 3.06 -6.38
C VAL A 57 -3.07 3.46 -7.63
N ASN A 58 -2.89 2.55 -8.59
CA ASN A 58 -2.08 2.82 -9.78
C ASN A 58 -2.74 3.84 -10.72
N ALA A 59 -4.07 3.86 -10.80
CA ALA A 59 -4.79 4.80 -11.64
C ALA A 59 -5.08 6.15 -10.94
N SER A 60 -4.77 6.31 -9.67
CA SER A 60 -5.11 7.48 -8.85
C SER A 60 -4.44 8.80 -9.29
N ALA A 61 -3.38 8.72 -10.10
CA ALA A 61 -2.79 9.90 -10.72
C ALA A 61 -3.79 10.63 -11.64
N PHE A 62 -4.68 9.91 -12.33
CA PHE A 62 -5.67 10.51 -13.23
C PHE A 62 -6.66 11.44 -12.51
N PRO A 63 -7.33 11.00 -11.42
CA PRO A 63 -8.25 11.89 -10.71
C PRO A 63 -7.53 13.02 -9.98
N LEU A 64 -6.29 12.83 -9.52
CA LEU A 64 -5.52 13.88 -8.88
C LEU A 64 -5.18 15.00 -9.87
N VAL A 65 -4.66 14.65 -11.06
CA VAL A 65 -4.39 15.61 -12.14
C VAL A 65 -5.70 16.22 -12.64
N GLY A 66 -6.75 15.43 -12.84
CA GLY A 66 -8.06 15.93 -13.23
C GLY A 66 -8.61 16.97 -12.26
N LEU A 67 -8.49 16.73 -10.96
CA LEU A 67 -8.91 17.69 -9.94
C LEU A 67 -8.08 18.97 -9.95
N ALA A 68 -6.76 18.87 -10.11
CA ALA A 68 -5.88 20.02 -10.24
C ALA A 68 -6.24 20.88 -11.49
N LEU A 69 -6.52 20.23 -12.62
CA LEU A 69 -6.97 20.94 -13.84
C LEU A 69 -8.34 21.60 -13.67
N LEU A 70 -9.26 21.00 -12.90
CA LEU A 70 -10.54 21.64 -12.58
C LEU A 70 -10.35 22.89 -11.74
N HIS A 71 -9.47 22.88 -10.74
CA HIS A 71 -9.14 24.06 -9.97
C HIS A 71 -8.51 25.14 -10.86
N LEU A 72 -7.50 24.77 -11.65
CA LEU A 72 -6.85 25.70 -12.57
C LEU A 72 -7.83 26.31 -13.57
N SER A 73 -8.76 25.53 -14.11
CA SER A 73 -9.78 26.04 -15.03
C SER A 73 -10.75 27.03 -14.36
N SER A 74 -11.07 26.81 -13.09
CA SER A 74 -11.90 27.72 -12.29
C SER A 74 -11.17 29.02 -11.93
N ASP A 75 -9.86 28.94 -11.65
CA ASP A 75 -9.03 30.10 -11.32
C ASP A 75 -8.76 30.98 -12.54
N LEU A 76 -8.62 30.37 -13.73
CA LEU A 76 -8.45 31.07 -14.99
C LEU A 76 -9.72 31.83 -15.44
N ASN A 77 -10.91 31.38 -15.02
CA ASN A 77 -12.19 32.02 -15.39
C ASN A 77 -13.13 32.06 -14.18
N PRO A 78 -12.88 32.98 -13.22
CA PRO A 78 -13.64 33.08 -11.97
C PRO A 78 -15.10 33.50 -12.20
N ASP A 79 -15.43 34.16 -13.31
CA ASP A 79 -16.79 34.62 -13.61
C ASP A 79 -17.70 33.47 -14.07
N SER A 80 -17.15 32.32 -14.41
CA SER A 80 -17.92 31.15 -14.83
C SER A 80 -18.48 30.36 -13.66
N ALA A 81 -19.75 30.58 -13.31
CA ALA A 81 -20.44 29.86 -12.26
C ALA A 81 -20.47 28.33 -12.48
N THR A 82 -20.43 27.88 -13.74
CA THR A 82 -20.41 26.45 -14.09
C THR A 82 -19.08 25.81 -13.75
N LEU A 83 -17.94 26.43 -14.02
CA LEU A 83 -16.62 25.94 -13.69
C LEU A 83 -16.42 25.91 -12.17
N ALA A 84 -16.79 26.99 -11.49
CA ALA A 84 -16.73 27.07 -10.03
C ALA A 84 -17.58 25.99 -9.34
N ARG A 85 -18.77 25.70 -9.87
CA ARG A 85 -19.64 24.63 -9.34
C ARG A 85 -19.03 23.25 -9.54
N ARG A 86 -18.45 22.96 -10.71
CA ARG A 86 -17.75 21.71 -10.98
C ARG A 86 -16.53 21.53 -10.05
N ALA A 87 -15.66 22.53 -9.97
CA ALA A 87 -14.51 22.50 -9.09
C ALA A 87 -14.91 22.28 -7.65
N SER A 88 -15.92 22.99 -7.12
CA SER A 88 -16.39 22.83 -5.74
C SER A 88 -17.02 21.46 -5.48
N PHE A 89 -17.72 20.86 -6.43
CA PHE A 89 -18.30 19.53 -6.30
C PHE A 89 -17.21 18.46 -6.16
N PHE A 90 -16.26 18.44 -7.08
CA PHE A 90 -15.17 17.46 -7.07
C PHE A 90 -14.19 17.68 -5.91
N SER A 91 -13.98 18.93 -5.50
CA SER A 91 -13.18 19.28 -4.32
C SER A 91 -13.79 18.72 -3.01
N ARG A 92 -15.13 18.75 -2.89
CA ARG A 92 -15.82 18.11 -1.76
C ARG A 92 -15.68 16.59 -1.79
N LEU A 93 -15.69 16.00 -2.98
CA LEU A 93 -15.50 14.56 -3.15
C LEU A 93 -14.06 14.13 -2.85
N ALA A 94 -13.09 15.01 -3.00
CA ALA A 94 -11.69 14.73 -2.68
C ALA A 94 -11.46 14.42 -1.19
N VAL A 95 -12.27 14.98 -0.30
CA VAL A 95 -12.16 14.73 1.17
C VAL A 95 -12.42 13.26 1.53
N PRO A 96 -13.58 12.67 1.19
CA PRO A 96 -13.80 11.25 1.48
C PRO A 96 -12.85 10.33 0.71
N ILE A 97 -12.38 10.74 -0.49
CA ILE A 97 -11.37 10.00 -1.25
C ILE A 97 -10.03 9.99 -0.48
N ALA A 98 -9.59 11.12 0.05
CA ALA A 98 -8.37 11.21 0.87
C ALA A 98 -8.45 10.30 2.11
N LEU A 99 -9.59 10.30 2.81
CA LEU A 99 -9.84 9.38 3.93
C LEU A 99 -9.84 7.92 3.47
N GLY A 100 -10.41 7.63 2.30
CA GLY A 100 -10.38 6.30 1.69
C GLY A 100 -8.96 5.80 1.47
N PHE A 101 -8.07 6.63 0.91
CA PHE A 101 -6.65 6.28 0.74
C PHE A 101 -5.93 6.05 2.07
N LEU A 102 -6.26 6.81 3.11
CA LEU A 102 -5.71 6.60 4.44
C LEU A 102 -6.15 5.25 5.03
N LEU A 103 -7.43 4.87 4.84
CA LEU A 103 -7.96 3.58 5.27
C LEU A 103 -7.42 2.40 4.44
N LEU A 104 -7.00 2.64 3.21
CA LEU A 104 -6.38 1.61 2.37
C LEU A 104 -5.02 1.14 2.93
N ILE A 105 -4.31 1.96 3.72
CA ILE A 105 -3.01 1.58 4.31
C ILE A 105 -3.14 0.37 5.24
N PRO A 106 -3.96 0.38 6.30
CA PRO A 106 -4.13 -0.79 7.15
C PRO A 106 -4.78 -1.96 6.41
N LEU A 107 -5.72 -1.68 5.50
CA LEU A 107 -6.35 -2.72 4.68
C LEU A 107 -5.31 -3.45 3.83
N GLN A 108 -4.38 -2.75 3.21
CA GLN A 108 -3.29 -3.34 2.44
C GLN A 108 -2.41 -4.24 3.32
N GLY A 109 -2.05 -3.79 4.52
CA GLY A 109 -1.28 -4.60 5.47
C GLY A 109 -1.99 -5.92 5.79
N TYR A 110 -3.29 -5.86 6.03
CA TYR A 110 -4.12 -7.03 6.27
C TYR A 110 -4.18 -7.97 5.05
N LEU A 111 -4.40 -7.45 3.85
CA LEU A 111 -4.47 -8.24 2.60
C LEU A 111 -3.13 -8.92 2.28
N LEU A 112 -2.02 -8.21 2.45
CA LEU A 112 -0.68 -8.78 2.26
C LEU A 112 -0.39 -9.87 3.28
N TRP A 113 -0.76 -9.67 4.54
CA TRP A 113 -0.62 -10.68 5.58
C TRP A 113 -1.46 -11.93 5.28
N GLN A 114 -2.71 -11.76 4.90
CA GLN A 114 -3.60 -12.88 4.53
C GLN A 114 -3.08 -13.63 3.30
N GLN A 115 -2.62 -12.93 2.29
CA GLN A 115 -2.06 -13.55 1.09
C GLN A 115 -0.77 -14.29 1.40
N SER A 116 0.14 -13.72 2.19
CA SER A 116 1.39 -14.37 2.59
C SER A 116 1.13 -15.64 3.40
N SER A 117 0.14 -15.62 4.30
CA SER A 117 -0.23 -16.81 5.09
C SER A 117 -0.80 -17.93 4.21
N ASN A 118 -1.63 -17.59 3.22
CA ASN A 118 -2.22 -18.57 2.30
C ASN A 118 -1.14 -19.18 1.38
N VAL A 119 -0.24 -18.37 0.83
CA VAL A 119 0.89 -18.82 0.00
C VAL A 119 1.84 -19.67 0.82
N ALA A 120 2.20 -19.24 2.03
CA ALA A 120 3.05 -20.00 2.93
C ALA A 120 2.45 -21.37 3.28
N THR A 121 1.15 -21.42 3.58
CA THR A 121 0.43 -22.68 3.89
C THR A 121 0.39 -23.60 2.65
N GLY A 122 0.07 -23.06 1.48
CA GLY A 122 0.04 -23.80 0.22
C GLY A 122 1.42 -24.40 -0.11
N LEU A 123 2.47 -23.61 0.03
CA LEU A 123 3.84 -24.02 -0.22
C LEU A 123 4.33 -25.05 0.80
N THR A 124 4.03 -24.86 2.09
CA THR A 124 4.35 -25.80 3.15
C THR A 124 3.67 -27.14 2.89
N ASN A 125 2.41 -27.15 2.50
CA ASN A 125 1.69 -28.38 2.14
C ASN A 125 2.30 -29.07 0.92
N GLN A 126 2.74 -28.32 -0.08
CA GLN A 126 3.41 -28.86 -1.27
C GLN A 126 4.78 -29.47 -0.89
N LEU A 127 5.58 -28.79 -0.07
CA LEU A 127 6.86 -29.31 0.42
C LEU A 127 6.68 -30.56 1.29
N HIS A 128 5.65 -30.60 2.14
CA HIS A 128 5.34 -31.80 2.93
C HIS A 128 4.90 -32.97 2.06
N ARG A 129 4.16 -32.75 0.97
CA ARG A 129 3.85 -33.83 0.01
C ARG A 129 5.10 -34.37 -0.66
N GLN A 130 6.00 -33.48 -1.09
CA GLN A 130 7.28 -33.88 -1.69
C GLN A 130 8.15 -34.66 -0.70
N ASP A 131 8.24 -34.25 0.57
CA ASP A 131 8.95 -35.00 1.60
C ASP A 131 8.37 -36.40 1.83
N ARG A 132 7.05 -36.51 1.92
CA ARG A 132 6.39 -37.81 2.06
C ARG A 132 6.68 -38.72 0.85
N THR A 133 6.67 -38.15 -0.36
CA THR A 133 7.00 -38.89 -1.58
C THR A 133 8.45 -39.34 -1.55
N LEU A 134 9.42 -38.48 -1.17
CA LEU A 134 10.82 -38.90 -1.03
C LEU A 134 11.03 -39.94 0.06
N ALA A 135 10.34 -39.81 1.19
CA ALA A 135 10.42 -40.81 2.28
C ALA A 135 9.85 -42.14 1.81
N SER A 136 8.72 -42.16 1.12
CA SER A 136 8.12 -43.40 0.59
C SER A 136 8.98 -44.04 -0.53
N LEU A 137 9.64 -43.25 -1.39
CA LEU A 137 10.59 -43.76 -2.37
C LEU A 137 11.82 -44.37 -1.70
N ARG A 138 12.31 -43.75 -0.64
CA ARG A 138 13.45 -44.28 0.16
C ARG A 138 13.09 -45.59 0.86
N ASP A 139 11.89 -45.67 1.45
CA ASP A 139 11.39 -46.89 2.09
C ASP A 139 11.18 -48.02 1.04
N ALA A 140 10.63 -47.70 -0.12
CA ALA A 140 10.47 -48.63 -1.25
C ALA A 140 11.85 -49.19 -1.70
N LEU A 141 12.87 -48.33 -1.81
CA LEU A 141 14.23 -48.73 -2.17
C LEU A 141 14.89 -49.65 -1.13
N GLN A 142 14.65 -49.41 0.14
CA GLN A 142 15.20 -50.23 1.23
C GLN A 142 14.54 -51.62 1.30
N LYS A 143 13.20 -51.67 1.11
CA LYS A 143 12.40 -52.89 1.26
C LYS A 143 12.34 -53.78 0.03
N ALA A 144 12.78 -53.28 -1.13
CA ALA A 144 12.75 -54.06 -2.37
C ALA A 144 13.81 -55.17 -2.33
N SER A 145 13.43 -56.38 -2.65
CA SER A 145 14.31 -57.55 -2.78
C SER A 145 14.82 -57.74 -4.22
N SER A 146 14.11 -57.21 -5.21
CA SER A 146 14.47 -57.30 -6.64
C SER A 146 14.16 -55.98 -7.41
N THR A 147 14.81 -55.80 -8.56
CA THR A 147 14.56 -54.64 -9.43
C THR A 147 13.11 -54.58 -9.96
N ALA A 148 12.50 -55.76 -10.21
CA ALA A 148 11.10 -55.85 -10.59
C ALA A 148 10.14 -55.41 -9.46
N GLU A 149 10.43 -55.77 -8.23
CA GLU A 149 9.66 -55.36 -7.05
C GLU A 149 9.84 -53.85 -6.80
N LEU A 150 11.05 -53.34 -6.94
CA LEU A 150 11.34 -51.91 -6.82
C LEU A 150 10.53 -51.09 -7.82
N GLN A 151 10.48 -51.52 -9.08
CA GLN A 151 9.69 -50.89 -10.14
C GLN A 151 8.17 -50.86 -9.79
N ARG A 152 7.64 -52.01 -9.32
CA ARG A 152 6.24 -52.07 -8.90
C ARG A 152 5.92 -51.09 -7.73
N ARG A 153 6.80 -51.03 -6.74
CA ARG A 153 6.66 -50.12 -5.60
C ARG A 153 6.76 -48.66 -6.02
N PHE A 154 7.72 -48.32 -6.89
CA PHE A 154 7.84 -46.96 -7.44
C PHE A 154 6.61 -46.54 -8.22
N THR A 155 6.09 -47.43 -9.05
CA THR A 155 4.86 -47.16 -9.84
C THR A 155 3.65 -46.98 -8.92
N ALA A 156 3.54 -47.76 -7.85
CA ALA A 156 2.43 -47.62 -6.88
C ALA A 156 2.45 -46.27 -6.12
N ILE A 157 3.61 -45.66 -5.94
CA ILE A 157 3.79 -44.37 -5.26
C ILE A 157 3.72 -43.18 -6.25
N GLY A 158 3.58 -43.46 -7.56
CA GLY A 158 3.70 -42.42 -8.61
C GLY A 158 5.13 -41.94 -8.84
N GLY A 159 6.12 -42.74 -8.47
CA GLY A 159 7.55 -42.45 -8.67
C GLY A 159 7.99 -42.60 -10.12
N PRO A 160 9.26 -42.24 -10.41
CA PRO A 160 9.80 -42.32 -11.76
C PRO A 160 9.90 -43.78 -12.21
N ARG A 161 9.63 -44.02 -13.49
CA ARG A 161 9.86 -45.32 -14.09
C ARG A 161 11.34 -45.52 -14.31
N LEU A 162 11.85 -46.69 -13.90
CA LEU A 162 13.24 -47.07 -14.21
C LEU A 162 13.41 -47.27 -15.69
N GLY A 163 14.43 -46.68 -16.27
CA GLY A 163 14.76 -46.84 -17.66
C GLY A 163 15.22 -48.28 -18.00
N PRO A 164 15.18 -48.71 -19.28
CA PRO A 164 15.56 -50.07 -19.68
C PRO A 164 16.97 -50.45 -19.21
N ALA A 165 17.91 -49.53 -19.29
CA ALA A 165 19.29 -49.71 -18.83
C ALA A 165 19.40 -49.90 -17.30
N GLN A 166 18.51 -49.30 -16.51
CA GLN A 166 18.48 -49.42 -15.05
C GLN A 166 17.80 -50.73 -14.60
N GLN A 167 16.85 -51.24 -15.38
CA GLN A 167 16.18 -52.50 -15.09
C GLN A 167 17.10 -53.72 -15.29
N SER A 168 18.12 -53.64 -16.16
CA SER A 168 19.08 -54.67 -16.38
C SER A 168 20.21 -54.75 -15.33
N LEU A 169 20.36 -53.72 -14.48
CA LEU A 169 21.37 -53.64 -13.46
C LEU A 169 20.97 -54.46 -12.22
N PRO A 170 21.94 -55.15 -11.57
CA PRO A 170 21.69 -55.79 -10.29
C PRO A 170 21.34 -54.75 -9.23
N LEU A 171 20.45 -55.11 -8.30
CA LEU A 171 19.93 -54.21 -7.26
C LEU A 171 21.06 -53.61 -6.38
N SER A 172 22.16 -54.36 -6.20
CA SER A 172 23.34 -53.89 -5.45
C SER A 172 24.04 -52.67 -6.07
N GLN A 173 24.03 -52.59 -7.39
CA GLN A 173 24.59 -51.42 -8.12
C GLN A 173 23.56 -50.27 -8.30
N LEU A 174 22.28 -50.61 -8.37
CA LEU A 174 21.21 -49.61 -8.53
C LEU A 174 20.91 -48.85 -7.24
N ARG A 175 20.96 -49.50 -6.10
CA ARG A 175 20.72 -48.86 -4.78
C ARG A 175 21.58 -47.65 -4.47
N PRO A 176 22.94 -47.71 -4.62
CA PRO A 176 23.75 -46.51 -4.33
C PRO A 176 23.47 -45.36 -5.32
N GLN A 177 23.19 -45.65 -6.57
CA GLN A 177 22.86 -44.65 -7.58
C GLN A 177 21.53 -43.93 -7.24
N LEU A 178 20.48 -44.70 -6.92
CA LEU A 178 19.20 -44.15 -6.52
C LEU A 178 19.25 -43.37 -5.20
N ASN A 179 20.03 -43.87 -4.20
CA ASN A 179 20.24 -43.14 -2.98
C ASN A 179 20.92 -41.80 -3.19
N ALA A 180 21.94 -41.75 -4.07
CA ALA A 180 22.59 -40.48 -4.43
C ALA A 180 21.61 -39.47 -5.06
N VAL A 181 20.74 -39.94 -5.99
CA VAL A 181 19.70 -39.11 -6.62
C VAL A 181 18.67 -38.61 -5.59
N LEU A 182 18.21 -39.49 -4.68
CA LEU A 182 17.27 -39.13 -3.63
C LEU A 182 17.88 -38.13 -2.62
N GLU A 183 19.18 -38.26 -2.34
CA GLU A 183 19.88 -37.34 -1.48
C GLU A 183 20.07 -35.95 -2.12
N GLU A 184 20.40 -35.90 -3.40
CA GLU A 184 20.46 -34.63 -4.15
C GLU A 184 19.08 -33.96 -4.27
N ALA A 185 18.02 -34.74 -4.50
CA ALA A 185 16.66 -34.24 -4.48
C ALA A 185 16.29 -33.64 -3.10
N ASN A 186 16.69 -34.32 -2.01
CA ASN A 186 16.49 -33.82 -0.66
C ASN A 186 17.27 -32.52 -0.38
N ARG A 187 18.55 -32.45 -0.81
CA ARG A 187 19.36 -31.23 -0.71
C ARG A 187 18.73 -30.07 -1.48
N THR A 188 18.23 -30.34 -2.69
CA THR A 188 17.54 -29.33 -3.52
C THR A 188 16.27 -28.81 -2.85
N LEU A 189 15.48 -29.69 -2.23
CA LEU A 189 14.31 -29.28 -1.44
C LEU A 189 14.68 -28.43 -0.22
N GLN A 190 15.75 -28.79 0.49
CA GLN A 190 16.22 -28.00 1.63
C GLN A 190 16.72 -26.61 1.21
N ARG A 191 17.46 -26.51 0.09
CA ARG A 191 17.86 -25.22 -0.47
C ARG A 191 16.65 -24.36 -0.84
N ARG A 192 15.68 -24.93 -1.55
CA ARG A 192 14.43 -24.20 -1.88
C ARG A 192 13.68 -23.72 -0.64
N ARG A 193 13.66 -24.51 0.45
CA ARG A 193 13.07 -24.08 1.73
C ARG A 193 13.81 -22.89 2.33
N ALA A 194 15.13 -22.90 2.30
CA ALA A 194 15.95 -21.83 2.83
C ALA A 194 15.75 -20.54 1.98
N GLU A 195 15.77 -20.65 0.67
CA GLU A 195 15.52 -19.54 -0.25
C GLU A 195 14.14 -18.90 -0.03
N LEU A 196 13.10 -19.71 0.12
CA LEU A 196 11.74 -19.22 0.36
C LEU A 196 11.61 -18.48 1.69
N ARG A 197 12.29 -18.95 2.75
CA ARG A 197 12.29 -18.27 4.06
C ARG A 197 12.98 -16.91 4.03
N SER A 198 14.01 -16.75 3.21
CA SER A 198 14.77 -15.50 3.14
C SER A 198 14.16 -14.47 2.16
N ALA A 199 13.60 -14.93 1.05
CA ALA A 199 13.07 -14.05 0.00
C ALA A 199 11.72 -13.41 0.34
N ASP A 200 10.83 -14.13 1.04
CA ASP A 200 9.45 -13.68 1.26
C ASP A 200 9.34 -12.48 2.21
N SER A 201 10.16 -12.41 3.26
CA SER A 201 10.00 -11.36 4.28
C SER A 201 10.44 -9.97 3.80
N LEU A 202 11.53 -9.87 3.05
CA LEU A 202 12.07 -8.59 2.60
C LEU A 202 11.32 -8.02 1.39
N SER A 203 10.91 -8.88 0.46
CA SER A 203 10.17 -8.45 -0.72
C SER A 203 8.75 -7.96 -0.38
N LEU A 204 8.07 -8.64 0.55
CA LEU A 204 6.75 -8.24 1.03
C LEU A 204 6.79 -6.93 1.82
N LEU A 205 7.80 -6.74 2.67
CA LEU A 205 8.01 -5.48 3.38
C LEU A 205 8.28 -4.33 2.42
N GLY A 206 9.14 -4.53 1.41
CA GLY A 206 9.44 -3.51 0.40
C GLY A 206 8.21 -3.12 -0.42
N LEU A 207 7.40 -4.10 -0.84
CA LEU A 207 6.16 -3.86 -1.57
C LEU A 207 5.13 -3.14 -0.70
N GLY A 208 4.95 -3.57 0.54
CA GLY A 208 4.04 -2.97 1.51
C GLY A 208 4.41 -1.51 1.80
N LEU A 209 5.69 -1.25 2.03
CA LEU A 209 6.19 0.09 2.31
C LEU A 209 6.00 1.04 1.11
N ARG A 210 6.39 0.61 -0.09
CA ARG A 210 6.21 1.39 -1.32
C ARG A 210 4.76 1.77 -1.55
N ASN A 211 3.85 0.82 -1.44
CA ASN A 211 2.43 1.07 -1.66
C ASN A 211 1.82 1.89 -0.52
N GLY A 212 2.27 1.70 0.72
CA GLY A 212 1.85 2.51 1.86
C GLY A 212 2.22 3.99 1.68
N PHE A 213 3.46 4.27 1.25
CA PHE A 213 3.89 5.63 0.91
C PHE A 213 3.10 6.23 -0.27
N ALA A 214 2.78 5.43 -1.29
CA ALA A 214 1.94 5.89 -2.39
C ALA A 214 0.54 6.29 -1.91
N CYS A 215 -0.11 5.47 -1.09
CA CYS A 215 -1.42 5.79 -0.50
C CYS A 215 -1.36 7.06 0.38
N LEU A 216 -0.30 7.23 1.17
CA LEU A 216 -0.11 8.41 2.00
C LEU A 216 0.08 9.67 1.13
N ALA A 217 0.92 9.61 0.11
CA ALA A 217 1.13 10.72 -0.82
C ALA A 217 -0.17 11.12 -1.54
N LEU A 218 -0.96 10.12 -1.96
CA LEU A 218 -2.27 10.34 -2.58
C LEU A 218 -3.26 10.95 -1.60
N ALA A 219 -3.33 10.46 -0.36
CA ALA A 219 -4.19 11.04 0.67
C ALA A 219 -3.85 12.52 0.92
N ILE A 220 -2.56 12.86 1.00
CA ILE A 220 -2.09 14.25 1.12
C ILE A 220 -2.46 15.08 -0.12
N GLY A 221 -2.24 14.54 -1.33
CA GLY A 221 -2.58 15.21 -2.57
C GLY A 221 -4.08 15.53 -2.69
N PHE A 222 -4.95 14.57 -2.37
CA PHE A 222 -6.40 14.80 -2.37
C PHE A 222 -6.84 15.73 -1.23
N ALA A 223 -6.20 15.67 -0.06
CA ALA A 223 -6.48 16.58 1.04
C ALA A 223 -6.07 18.04 0.72
N ALA A 224 -4.97 18.22 -0.04
CA ALA A 224 -4.53 19.53 -0.49
C ALA A 224 -5.52 20.18 -1.48
N LEU A 225 -6.15 19.38 -2.35
CA LEU A 225 -7.14 19.82 -3.33
C LEU A 225 -8.58 19.79 -2.79
N GLY A 226 -8.80 19.15 -1.63
CA GLY A 226 -10.09 19.06 -0.98
C GLY A 226 -10.47 20.35 -0.25
N GLN A 227 -11.74 20.76 -0.38
CA GLN A 227 -12.29 21.91 0.35
C GLN A 227 -13.48 21.50 1.21
N ARG A 228 -13.55 21.99 2.43
CA ARG A 228 -14.72 21.82 3.30
C ARG A 228 -15.91 22.64 2.80
N ARG A 229 -17.10 22.19 3.15
CA ARG A 229 -18.40 22.75 2.71
C ARG A 229 -18.58 24.24 3.06
N HIS A 230 -17.87 24.77 4.08
CA HIS A 230 -18.04 26.13 4.59
C HIS A 230 -16.75 26.96 4.62
N GLY A 231 -15.60 26.42 4.18
CA GLY A 231 -14.31 27.11 4.23
C GLY A 231 -13.70 27.26 2.83
N ARG A 232 -13.18 28.45 2.52
CA ARG A 232 -12.34 28.70 1.34
C ARG A 232 -10.90 28.21 1.54
N VAL A 233 -10.62 27.61 2.71
CA VAL A 233 -9.26 27.16 3.11
C VAL A 233 -9.11 25.70 2.75
N ALA A 234 -7.98 25.33 2.14
CA ALA A 234 -7.63 23.93 1.85
C ALA A 234 -7.53 23.14 3.14
N LEU A 235 -8.04 21.90 3.13
CA LEU A 235 -8.09 21.01 4.30
C LEU A 235 -6.69 20.75 4.89
N LEU A 236 -5.67 20.81 4.04
CA LEU A 236 -4.27 20.68 4.45
C LEU A 236 -3.82 21.82 5.40
N MET A 237 -4.27 23.06 5.18
CA MET A 237 -3.96 24.18 6.07
C MET A 237 -4.66 24.04 7.44
N GLU A 238 -5.89 23.52 7.48
CA GLU A 238 -6.56 23.20 8.75
C GLU A 238 -5.85 22.08 9.51
N TRP A 239 -5.36 21.07 8.78
CA TRP A 239 -4.57 19.97 9.35
C TRP A 239 -3.21 20.42 9.87
N GLN A 240 -2.51 21.31 9.16
CA GLN A 240 -1.29 21.92 9.67
C GLN A 240 -1.52 22.66 11.00
N HIS A 241 -2.59 23.43 11.10
CA HIS A 241 -2.95 24.11 12.35
C HIS A 241 -3.35 23.11 13.47
N GLY A 242 -4.09 22.05 13.12
CA GLY A 242 -4.43 21.00 14.08
C GLY A 242 -3.21 20.20 14.55
N LEU A 243 -2.29 19.84 13.64
CA LEU A 243 -1.06 19.13 13.98
C LEU A 243 -0.08 20.00 14.80
N THR A 244 0.05 21.28 14.49
CA THR A 244 0.88 22.20 15.28
C THR A 244 0.27 22.41 16.68
N GLN A 245 -1.05 22.44 16.81
CA GLN A 245 -1.72 22.47 18.11
C GLN A 245 -1.56 21.16 18.88
N LEU A 246 -1.67 19.99 18.23
CA LEU A 246 -1.42 18.68 18.84
C LEU A 246 0.05 18.48 19.23
N LEU A 247 0.99 18.94 18.42
CA LEU A 247 2.43 18.91 18.74
C LEU A 247 2.81 19.96 19.81
N ALA A 248 2.11 21.08 19.84
CA ALA A 248 2.24 22.09 20.91
C ALA A 248 1.57 21.63 22.20
N TRP A 249 0.62 20.70 22.11
CA TRP A 249 -0.01 20.06 23.27
C TRP A 249 0.89 18.94 23.82
N ARG A 250 2.04 19.34 24.33
CA ARG A 250 2.92 18.50 25.15
C ARG A 250 2.35 18.53 26.59
N PRO A 251 1.57 17.53 27.02
CA PRO A 251 0.82 17.65 28.28
C PRO A 251 1.65 17.45 29.55
N TRP A 252 2.95 17.25 29.45
CA TRP A 252 3.73 16.97 30.65
C TRP A 252 5.15 17.60 30.58
N GLY A 253 5.31 18.73 31.30
CA GLY A 253 6.65 19.16 31.66
C GLY A 253 6.91 20.64 31.93
N ARG A 254 5.99 21.61 31.65
CA ARG A 254 6.32 23.02 31.79
C ARG A 254 5.45 23.84 32.78
N ARG A 255 4.64 23.23 33.63
CA ARG A 255 3.88 24.01 34.65
C ARG A 255 4.62 24.28 35.94
N ARG A 256 5.88 23.89 36.12
CA ARG A 256 6.64 24.16 37.37
C ARG A 256 7.61 25.35 37.31
N GLN A 257 7.93 25.89 36.14
CA GLN A 257 8.98 26.93 36.04
C GLN A 257 8.44 28.38 36.04
N THR A 258 7.17 28.62 35.71
CA THR A 258 6.61 29.98 35.64
C THR A 258 6.15 30.52 36.97
N ARG A 259 5.91 29.64 37.98
CA ARG A 259 5.46 30.12 39.33
C ARG A 259 6.63 30.62 40.19
N GLY A 260 7.86 30.18 39.93
CA GLY A 260 9.07 30.68 40.60
C GLY A 260 9.50 32.05 40.10
N GLN A 261 9.49 32.25 38.78
CA GLN A 261 9.90 33.53 38.20
C GLN A 261 8.96 34.70 38.49
N SER A 262 7.64 34.49 38.57
CA SER A 262 6.70 35.53 38.93
C SER A 262 6.82 35.92 40.40
N GLN A 263 7.19 35.02 41.29
CA GLN A 263 7.43 35.35 42.72
C GLN A 263 8.75 36.07 42.93
N GLU A 264 9.82 35.74 42.18
CA GLU A 264 11.09 36.47 42.24
C GLU A 264 10.95 37.91 41.68
N LEU A 265 10.21 38.05 40.56
CA LEU A 265 9.94 39.38 39.98
C LEU A 265 9.11 40.25 40.94
N ALA A 266 8.10 39.67 41.60
CA ALA A 266 7.31 40.39 42.61
C ALA A 266 8.15 40.82 43.81
N ARG A 267 9.07 40.01 44.33
CA ARG A 267 10.01 40.35 45.39
C ARG A 267 11.00 41.45 44.96
N PHE A 268 11.47 41.38 43.73
CA PHE A 268 12.40 42.41 43.21
C PHE A 268 11.72 43.77 43.06
N VAL A 269 10.48 43.82 42.60
CA VAL A 269 9.67 45.04 42.51
C VAL A 269 9.41 45.62 43.88
N ASP A 270 9.09 44.78 44.90
CA ASP A 270 8.81 45.20 46.28
C ASP A 270 10.09 45.74 46.96
N GLN A 271 11.28 45.20 46.64
CA GLN A 271 12.54 45.72 47.11
C GLN A 271 12.90 47.09 46.50
N LEU A 272 12.67 47.28 45.20
CA LEU A 272 12.87 48.56 44.55
C LEU A 272 11.95 49.67 45.08
N SER A 273 10.72 49.33 45.44
CA SER A 273 9.79 50.32 46.02
C SER A 273 10.20 50.76 47.43
N ARG A 274 10.76 49.86 48.26
CA ARG A 274 11.27 50.22 49.61
C ARG A 274 12.53 51.10 49.55
N ASP A 275 13.45 50.76 48.62
CA ASP A 275 14.67 51.57 48.43
C ASP A 275 14.37 53.00 47.89
N ALA A 276 13.24 53.16 47.19
CA ALA A 276 12.79 54.47 46.70
C ALA A 276 12.16 55.34 47.80
N ASP A 277 11.48 54.70 48.77
CA ASP A 277 10.89 55.40 49.90
C ASP A 277 11.90 55.82 50.99
N GLU A 278 13.00 55.08 51.15
CA GLU A 278 14.08 55.33 52.07
C GLU A 278 14.98 56.50 51.63
N LYS A 279 14.93 56.90 50.37
CA LYS A 279 15.71 57.99 49.76
C LYS A 279 14.93 59.30 49.67
N ARG A 280 13.72 59.40 50.19
CA ARG A 280 12.90 60.64 50.37
C ARG A 280 12.88 61.12 51.77
#